data_c57258491f4452b9baf52d671588a453
#
_entry.id   c57258491f4452b9baf52d671588a453
#
_cell.length_a   1.000
_cell.length_b   1.000
_cell.length_c   1.000
_cell.angle_alpha   90.00
_cell.angle_beta   90.00
_cell.angle_gamma   90.00
#
_symmetry.space_group_name_H-M   'P 1'
#
loop_
_entity.id
_entity.type
_entity.pdbx_description
1 polymer ?
#
loop_
_entity_poly.entity_id
_entity_poly.type
_entity_poly.pdbx_seq_one_letter_code
_entity_poly.pdbx_strand_id
1 'polypeptide(L)'
;MPLTRLLLLLTLPLYILDQITKAWTVANFSEPPPDKFSSQDMPWMIIPDWFHWIRVHNQGVAFGLGNGTSWAPFVFLFVPIIALFIIRFFWKKGAFEHILSKLAVALLLCGIFGNLTDRLVQGFLLEHAKDGSFWERLSQGYVVDFISVRLPYYEKIMPRSEGWWPTFNVADSCICIAAVLLFIGGLKEEQAKKKVPGSSADA
;
A
#
# COMPACT_ATOMS: atom_id res chain seq x y z
N MET A 1 20.00 -6.94 13.01
CA MET A 1 18.74 -7.28 13.71
C MET A 1 18.04 -8.41 12.97
N PRO A 2 17.55 -9.47 13.62
CA PRO A 2 16.83 -10.55 12.95
C PRO A 2 15.47 -10.06 12.43
N LEU A 3 15.00 -10.65 11.31
CA LEU A 3 13.73 -10.27 10.67
C LEU A 3 12.55 -10.38 11.64
N THR A 4 12.53 -11.41 12.49
CA THR A 4 11.46 -11.62 13.48
C THR A 4 11.25 -10.40 14.39
N ARG A 5 12.35 -9.78 14.84
CA ARG A 5 12.25 -8.53 15.64
C ARG A 5 11.70 -7.37 14.83
N LEU A 6 12.07 -7.26 13.54
CA LEU A 6 11.53 -6.24 12.66
C LEU A 6 10.04 -6.44 12.40
N LEU A 7 9.60 -7.70 12.23
CA LEU A 7 8.19 -8.02 12.06
C LEU A 7 7.37 -7.63 13.31
N LEU A 8 7.88 -7.89 14.50
CA LEU A 8 7.19 -7.57 15.76
C LEU A 8 7.21 -6.08 16.10
N LEU A 9 8.33 -5.38 15.84
CA LEU A 9 8.52 -4.00 16.29
C LEU A 9 8.19 -2.95 15.23
N LEU A 10 8.09 -3.33 13.97
CA LEU A 10 7.82 -2.41 12.85
C LEU A 10 6.60 -2.86 12.05
N THR A 11 6.59 -4.06 11.48
CA THR A 11 5.49 -4.52 10.62
C THR A 11 4.18 -4.60 11.38
N LEU A 12 4.15 -5.28 12.53
CA LEU A 12 2.91 -5.48 13.28
C LEU A 12 2.31 -4.17 13.81
N PRO A 13 3.05 -3.25 14.46
CA PRO A 13 2.49 -1.98 14.90
C PRO A 13 1.98 -1.10 13.76
N LEU A 14 2.71 -1.03 12.63
CA LEU A 14 2.28 -0.26 11.47
C LEU A 14 1.07 -0.88 10.77
N TYR A 15 0.99 -2.21 10.69
CA TYR A 15 -0.19 -2.90 10.20
C TYR A 15 -1.42 -2.63 11.08
N ILE A 16 -1.27 -2.69 12.40
CA ILE A 16 -2.35 -2.37 13.34
C ILE A 16 -2.79 -0.91 13.16
N LEU A 17 -1.84 0.02 13.04
CA LEU A 17 -2.13 1.44 12.79
C LEU A 17 -2.89 1.63 11.48
N ASP A 18 -2.46 0.98 10.40
CA ASP A 18 -3.13 1.01 9.10
C ASP A 18 -4.58 0.53 9.23
N GLN A 19 -4.81 -0.63 9.85
CA GLN A 19 -6.15 -1.20 10.00
C GLN A 19 -7.05 -0.37 10.94
N ILE A 20 -6.50 0.18 12.02
CA ILE A 20 -7.26 1.06 12.94
C ILE A 20 -7.67 2.36 12.21
N THR A 21 -6.77 3.00 11.47
CA THR A 21 -7.08 4.23 10.74
C THR A 21 -8.09 4.01 9.62
N LYS A 22 -8.00 2.89 8.91
CA LYS A 22 -8.99 2.47 7.91
C LYS A 22 -10.36 2.19 8.52
N ALA A 23 -10.40 1.41 9.60
CA ALA A 23 -11.65 1.12 10.32
C ALA A 23 -12.30 2.39 10.86
N TRP A 24 -11.49 3.30 11.42
CA TRP A 24 -11.96 4.60 11.88
C TRP A 24 -12.54 5.43 10.72
N THR A 25 -11.87 5.44 9.55
CA THR A 25 -12.38 6.14 8.36
C THR A 25 -13.72 5.56 7.90
N VAL A 26 -13.84 4.24 7.83
CA VAL A 26 -15.11 3.57 7.46
C VAL A 26 -16.23 3.89 8.44
N ALA A 27 -15.93 4.03 9.73
CA ALA A 27 -16.92 4.34 10.76
C ALA A 27 -17.38 5.81 10.78
N ASN A 28 -16.57 6.73 10.26
CA ASN A 28 -16.82 8.18 10.37
C ASN A 28 -17.19 8.87 9.06
N PHE A 29 -17.07 8.19 7.94
CA PHE A 29 -17.46 8.71 6.62
C PHE A 29 -18.44 7.75 5.96
N SER A 30 -19.44 8.29 5.27
CA SER A 30 -20.43 7.51 4.53
C SER A 30 -19.77 6.66 3.43
N GLU A 31 -20.41 5.54 3.11
CA GLU A 31 -19.99 4.69 1.99
C GLU A 31 -20.12 5.49 0.69
N PRO A 32 -19.09 5.49 -0.20
CA PRO A 32 -19.23 6.05 -1.53
C PRO A 32 -20.40 5.43 -2.28
N PRO A 33 -21.18 6.21 -3.05
CA PRO A 33 -22.20 5.66 -3.94
C PRO A 33 -21.60 4.64 -4.92
N PRO A 34 -22.38 3.65 -5.42
CA PRO A 34 -21.88 2.58 -6.28
C PRO A 34 -21.20 3.04 -7.58
N ASP A 35 -21.55 4.24 -8.05
CA ASP A 35 -20.98 4.88 -9.25
C ASP A 35 -19.79 5.80 -8.96
N LYS A 36 -19.38 5.93 -7.70
CA LYS A 36 -18.30 6.81 -7.25
C LYS A 36 -17.31 6.08 -6.35
N PHE A 37 -16.09 6.59 -6.32
CA PHE A 37 -15.02 6.04 -5.49
C PHE A 37 -14.74 6.84 -4.21
N SER A 38 -15.31 8.04 -4.10
CA SER A 38 -15.15 8.92 -2.95
C SER A 38 -16.47 9.11 -2.21
N SER A 39 -16.41 9.14 -0.89
CA SER A 39 -17.52 9.56 -0.04
C SER A 39 -18.03 10.93 -0.48
N GLN A 40 -19.33 11.17 -0.30
CA GLN A 40 -19.96 12.46 -0.54
C GLN A 40 -19.87 13.39 0.68
N ASP A 41 -19.34 12.90 1.80
CA ASP A 41 -19.10 13.72 2.98
C ASP A 41 -18.05 14.79 2.70
N MET A 42 -18.16 15.91 3.40
CA MET A 42 -17.11 16.92 3.35
C MET A 42 -15.81 16.36 3.95
N PRO A 43 -14.67 16.50 3.25
CA PRO A 43 -13.39 16.11 3.82
C PRO A 43 -13.11 16.82 5.15
N TRP A 44 -12.55 16.12 6.10
CA TRP A 44 -12.05 16.77 7.32
C TRP A 44 -10.74 17.47 7.02
N MET A 45 -10.72 18.77 7.10
CA MET A 45 -9.54 19.60 6.91
C MET A 45 -8.65 19.52 8.16
N ILE A 46 -7.63 18.67 8.10
CA ILE A 46 -6.63 18.54 9.18
C ILE A 46 -5.68 19.73 9.15
N ILE A 47 -5.20 20.07 7.95
CA ILE A 47 -4.43 21.29 7.68
C ILE A 47 -5.11 21.96 6.47
N PRO A 48 -5.70 23.15 6.64
CA PRO A 48 -6.37 23.86 5.54
C PRO A 48 -5.48 23.93 4.31
N ASP A 49 -6.06 23.64 3.14
CA ASP A 49 -5.43 23.65 1.82
C ASP A 49 -4.25 22.67 1.60
N TRP A 50 -3.87 21.86 2.61
CA TRP A 50 -2.71 20.97 2.50
C TRP A 50 -3.00 19.52 2.82
N PHE A 51 -3.80 19.23 3.84
CA PHE A 51 -4.07 17.86 4.28
C PHE A 51 -5.53 17.68 4.64
N HIS A 52 -6.19 16.80 3.91
CA HIS A 52 -7.56 16.38 4.15
C HIS A 52 -7.62 14.91 4.54
N TRP A 53 -8.55 14.58 5.42
CA TRP A 53 -8.97 13.20 5.68
C TRP A 53 -10.29 12.97 4.95
N ILE A 54 -10.37 11.93 4.14
CA ILE A 54 -11.51 11.60 3.27
C ILE A 54 -11.62 10.08 3.16
N ARG A 55 -12.78 9.54 2.78
CA ARG A 55 -12.91 8.12 2.47
C ARG A 55 -12.95 7.91 0.97
N VAL A 56 -12.02 7.12 0.46
CA VAL A 56 -11.94 6.71 -0.96
C VAL A 56 -11.83 5.18 -1.03
N HIS A 57 -12.61 4.57 -1.92
CA HIS A 57 -12.57 3.15 -2.23
C HIS A 57 -11.69 2.92 -3.45
N ASN A 58 -10.52 2.34 -3.26
CA ASN A 58 -9.57 2.06 -4.32
C ASN A 58 -9.66 0.59 -4.74
N GLN A 59 -10.37 0.31 -5.83
CA GLN A 59 -10.49 -1.03 -6.42
C GLN A 59 -9.31 -1.38 -7.33
N GLY A 60 -8.52 -0.38 -7.74
CA GLY A 60 -7.40 -0.52 -8.66
C GLY A 60 -6.03 -0.37 -7.99
N VAL A 61 -5.13 0.30 -8.70
CA VAL A 61 -3.82 0.76 -8.19
C VAL A 61 -3.76 2.28 -8.15
N ALA A 62 -2.57 2.80 -7.83
CA ALA A 62 -2.30 4.23 -7.84
C ALA A 62 -2.91 4.93 -9.06
N PHE A 63 -3.44 6.13 -8.86
CA PHE A 63 -4.13 6.95 -9.87
C PHE A 63 -5.48 6.37 -10.36
N GLY A 64 -6.09 5.42 -9.62
CA GLY A 64 -7.39 4.84 -9.98
C GLY A 64 -7.37 3.94 -11.22
N LEU A 65 -6.20 3.51 -11.67
CA LEU A 65 -6.10 2.60 -12.80
C LEU A 65 -6.78 1.27 -12.48
N GLY A 66 -7.78 0.90 -13.29
CA GLY A 66 -8.59 -0.30 -13.09
C GLY A 66 -9.85 -0.10 -12.24
N ASN A 67 -10.05 1.05 -11.60
CA ASN A 67 -11.28 1.32 -10.85
C ASN A 67 -12.53 1.16 -11.76
N GLY A 68 -13.56 0.50 -11.22
CA GLY A 68 -14.80 0.23 -11.96
C GLY A 68 -14.71 -0.86 -13.01
N THR A 69 -13.59 -1.57 -13.15
CA THR A 69 -13.47 -2.72 -14.05
C THR A 69 -13.69 -4.04 -13.32
N SER A 70 -14.31 -5.02 -13.97
CA SER A 70 -14.59 -6.34 -13.37
C SER A 70 -13.34 -7.18 -13.10
N TRP A 71 -12.23 -6.91 -13.77
CA TRP A 71 -10.98 -7.69 -13.66
C TRP A 71 -10.03 -7.15 -12.57
N ALA A 72 -10.08 -5.84 -12.28
CA ALA A 72 -9.11 -5.21 -11.41
C ALA A 72 -9.08 -5.79 -9.98
N PRO A 73 -10.21 -6.01 -9.29
CA PRO A 73 -10.19 -6.58 -7.94
C PRO A 73 -9.48 -7.94 -7.89
N PHE A 74 -9.68 -8.79 -8.90
CA PHE A 74 -9.00 -10.08 -8.97
C PHE A 74 -7.49 -9.94 -9.23
N VAL A 75 -7.08 -9.13 -10.20
CA VAL A 75 -5.66 -8.89 -10.49
C VAL A 75 -4.96 -8.35 -9.25
N PHE A 76 -5.55 -7.35 -8.60
CA PHE A 76 -4.96 -6.71 -7.42
C PHE A 76 -5.09 -7.52 -6.13
N LEU A 77 -5.85 -8.61 -6.15
CA LEU A 77 -5.81 -9.63 -5.11
C LEU A 77 -4.58 -10.54 -5.28
N PHE A 78 -4.18 -10.85 -6.52
CA PHE A 78 -3.04 -11.74 -6.79
C PHE A 78 -1.68 -11.03 -6.73
N VAL A 79 -1.60 -9.74 -7.07
CA VAL A 79 -0.34 -8.97 -7.03
C VAL A 79 0.36 -9.05 -5.66
N PRO A 80 -0.30 -8.85 -4.51
CA PRO A 80 0.31 -9.03 -3.20
C PRO A 80 0.86 -10.44 -2.97
N ILE A 81 0.16 -11.46 -3.43
CA ILE A 81 0.59 -12.87 -3.29
C ILE A 81 1.88 -13.10 -4.08
N ILE A 82 1.93 -12.61 -5.32
CA ILE A 82 3.14 -12.69 -6.15
C ILE A 82 4.30 -11.94 -5.48
N ALA A 83 4.06 -10.76 -4.93
CA ALA A 83 5.07 -9.99 -4.20
C ALA A 83 5.65 -10.77 -3.01
N LEU A 84 4.82 -11.49 -2.24
CA LEU A 84 5.28 -12.35 -1.15
C LEU A 84 6.19 -13.49 -1.63
N PHE A 85 5.86 -14.13 -2.77
CA PHE A 85 6.72 -15.15 -3.38
C PHE A 85 8.06 -14.58 -3.84
N ILE A 86 8.06 -13.38 -4.46
CA ILE A 86 9.26 -12.68 -4.90
C ILE A 86 10.13 -12.33 -3.69
N ILE A 87 9.58 -11.75 -2.63
CA ILE A 87 10.30 -11.43 -1.38
C ILE A 87 10.94 -12.70 -0.81
N ARG A 88 10.17 -13.80 -0.69
CA ARG A 88 10.68 -15.07 -0.17
C ARG A 88 11.81 -15.64 -1.03
N PHE A 89 11.67 -15.57 -2.36
CA PHE A 89 12.68 -16.05 -3.30
C PHE A 89 14.01 -15.30 -3.12
N PHE A 90 13.97 -13.98 -3.13
CA PHE A 90 15.17 -13.15 -2.94
C PHE A 90 15.73 -13.24 -1.52
N TRP A 91 14.86 -13.40 -0.51
CA TRP A 91 15.31 -13.67 0.85
C TRP A 91 16.15 -14.93 0.95
N LYS A 92 15.70 -16.02 0.34
CA LYS A 92 16.46 -17.29 0.30
C LYS A 92 17.78 -17.19 -0.44
N LYS A 93 17.89 -16.25 -1.39
CA LYS A 93 19.14 -15.97 -2.12
C LYS A 93 20.10 -15.02 -1.38
N GLY A 94 19.78 -14.57 -0.19
CA GLY A 94 20.60 -13.63 0.56
C GLY A 94 20.63 -12.21 -0.01
N ALA A 95 19.57 -11.80 -0.74
CA ALA A 95 19.53 -10.47 -1.37
C ALA A 95 19.25 -9.32 -0.38
N PHE A 96 18.90 -9.61 0.88
CA PHE A 96 18.54 -8.61 1.89
C PHE A 96 19.48 -8.69 3.10
N GLU A 97 20.78 -8.53 2.90
CA GLU A 97 21.78 -8.61 3.98
C GLU A 97 21.92 -7.29 4.73
N HIS A 98 21.89 -6.18 4.00
CA HIS A 98 22.00 -4.85 4.59
C HIS A 98 20.78 -4.51 5.46
N ILE A 99 21.00 -3.77 6.55
CA ILE A 99 19.91 -3.40 7.47
C ILE A 99 18.78 -2.62 6.79
N LEU A 100 19.08 -1.77 5.84
CA LEU A 100 18.07 -1.01 5.09
C LEU A 100 17.19 -1.94 4.24
N SER A 101 17.78 -2.96 3.61
CA SER A 101 17.02 -3.97 2.85
C SER A 101 16.10 -4.78 3.76
N LYS A 102 16.55 -5.13 4.97
CA LYS A 102 15.71 -5.81 5.98
C LYS A 102 14.56 -4.92 6.49
N LEU A 103 14.84 -3.65 6.75
CA LEU A 103 13.81 -2.67 7.11
C LEU A 103 12.79 -2.50 5.98
N ALA A 104 13.26 -2.41 4.74
CA ALA A 104 12.40 -2.32 3.57
C ALA A 104 11.47 -3.55 3.44
N VAL A 105 11.99 -4.76 3.62
CA VAL A 105 11.17 -5.98 3.61
C VAL A 105 10.09 -5.93 4.71
N ALA A 106 10.43 -5.47 5.92
CA ALA A 106 9.46 -5.36 7.01
C ALA A 106 8.34 -4.35 6.68
N LEU A 107 8.68 -3.20 6.08
CA LEU A 107 7.70 -2.20 5.63
C LEU A 107 6.88 -2.71 4.43
N LEU A 108 7.50 -3.38 3.46
CA LEU A 108 6.78 -4.02 2.35
C LEU A 108 5.75 -5.02 2.83
N LEU A 109 6.10 -5.85 3.81
CA LEU A 109 5.16 -6.81 4.40
C LEU A 109 3.99 -6.10 5.10
N CYS A 110 4.23 -4.97 5.79
CA CYS A 110 3.16 -4.15 6.34
C CYS A 110 2.20 -3.68 5.22
N GLY A 111 2.73 -3.07 4.17
CA GLY A 111 1.93 -2.57 3.07
C GLY A 111 1.17 -3.66 2.31
N ILE A 112 1.83 -4.79 2.04
CA ILE A 112 1.21 -5.95 1.38
C ILE A 112 0.05 -6.48 2.21
N PHE A 113 0.26 -6.76 3.50
CA PHE A 113 -0.79 -7.32 4.36
C PHE A 113 -1.89 -6.29 4.64
N GLY A 114 -1.57 -5.01 4.83
CA GLY A 114 -2.56 -3.95 5.03
C GLY A 114 -3.56 -3.87 3.87
N ASN A 115 -3.06 -3.73 2.66
CA ASN A 115 -3.92 -3.62 1.48
C ASN A 115 -4.56 -4.95 1.05
N LEU A 116 -3.91 -6.10 1.31
CA LEU A 116 -4.50 -7.41 1.04
C LEU A 116 -5.68 -7.70 1.99
N THR A 117 -5.55 -7.35 3.28
CA THR A 117 -6.64 -7.50 4.25
C THR A 117 -7.89 -6.74 3.79
N ASP A 118 -7.73 -5.51 3.36
CA ASP A 118 -8.84 -4.71 2.85
C ASP A 118 -9.52 -5.39 1.66
N ARG A 119 -8.76 -5.81 0.64
CA ARG A 119 -9.29 -6.47 -0.56
C ARG A 119 -10.04 -7.76 -0.24
N LEU A 120 -9.65 -8.47 0.80
CA LEU A 120 -10.31 -9.71 1.23
C LEU A 120 -11.58 -9.45 2.06
N VAL A 121 -11.66 -8.31 2.75
CA VAL A 121 -12.70 -8.07 3.78
C VAL A 121 -13.70 -7.01 3.33
N GLN A 122 -13.25 -5.90 2.73
CA GLN A 122 -14.09 -4.72 2.54
C GLN A 122 -15.29 -4.96 1.62
N GLY A 123 -15.17 -5.81 0.59
CA GLY A 123 -16.30 -6.17 -0.26
C GLY A 123 -17.45 -6.89 0.49
N PHE A 124 -17.13 -7.53 1.62
CA PHE A 124 -18.13 -8.18 2.48
C PHE A 124 -18.84 -7.21 3.43
N LEU A 125 -18.34 -5.99 3.56
CA LEU A 125 -18.90 -4.95 4.41
C LEU A 125 -19.78 -3.95 3.64
N LEU A 126 -19.81 -4.02 2.30
CA LEU A 126 -20.62 -3.15 1.46
C LEU A 126 -22.11 -3.45 1.62
N GLU A 127 -22.89 -2.41 1.94
CA GLU A 127 -24.35 -2.53 2.13
C GLU A 127 -25.05 -2.99 0.85
N HIS A 128 -24.69 -2.42 -0.30
CA HIS A 128 -25.29 -2.75 -1.59
C HIS A 128 -24.90 -4.15 -2.11
N ALA A 129 -23.89 -4.81 -1.53
CA ALA A 129 -23.43 -6.14 -1.91
C ALA A 129 -23.89 -7.24 -0.94
N LYS A 130 -24.67 -6.92 0.08
CA LYS A 130 -25.07 -7.86 1.16
C LYS A 130 -25.68 -9.16 0.65
N ASP A 131 -26.55 -9.07 -0.35
CA ASP A 131 -27.30 -10.20 -0.89
C ASP A 131 -26.53 -10.93 -2.01
N GLY A 132 -25.33 -10.47 -2.36
CA GLY A 132 -24.48 -11.07 -3.36
C GLY A 132 -23.82 -12.37 -2.90
N SER A 133 -23.49 -13.23 -3.85
CA SER A 133 -22.71 -14.45 -3.62
C SER A 133 -21.31 -14.12 -3.06
N PHE A 134 -20.63 -15.12 -2.49
CA PHE A 134 -19.26 -14.96 -2.00
C PHE A 134 -18.33 -14.35 -3.06
N TRP A 135 -18.39 -14.81 -4.30
CA TRP A 135 -17.53 -14.34 -5.39
C TRP A 135 -17.87 -12.92 -5.84
N GLU A 136 -19.13 -12.55 -5.86
CA GLU A 136 -19.57 -11.18 -6.15
C GLU A 136 -19.06 -10.22 -5.09
N ARG A 137 -19.20 -10.56 -3.80
CA ARG A 137 -18.70 -9.73 -2.68
C ARG A 137 -17.19 -9.63 -2.72
N LEU A 138 -16.47 -10.73 -2.95
CA LEU A 138 -15.00 -10.71 -3.07
C LEU A 138 -14.53 -9.86 -4.25
N SER A 139 -15.24 -9.89 -5.38
CA SER A 139 -14.92 -9.09 -6.58
C SER A 139 -15.14 -7.59 -6.38
N GLN A 140 -15.85 -7.19 -5.34
CA GLN A 140 -16.02 -5.80 -4.96
C GLN A 140 -15.04 -5.34 -3.87
N GLY A 141 -14.03 -6.16 -3.57
CA GLY A 141 -12.98 -5.83 -2.63
C GLY A 141 -12.21 -4.56 -3.07
N TYR A 142 -11.98 -3.67 -2.11
CA TYR A 142 -11.29 -2.39 -2.33
C TYR A 142 -10.32 -2.11 -1.19
N VAL A 143 -9.42 -1.17 -1.39
CA VAL A 143 -8.56 -0.62 -0.34
C VAL A 143 -9.16 0.70 0.13
N VAL A 144 -9.15 0.94 1.44
CA VAL A 144 -9.58 2.21 2.03
C VAL A 144 -8.41 3.19 2.01
N ASP A 145 -8.53 4.23 1.18
CA ASP A 145 -7.59 5.35 1.12
C ASP A 145 -8.19 6.57 1.80
N PHE A 146 -7.38 7.31 2.58
CA PHE A 146 -7.92 8.39 3.40
C PHE A 146 -6.99 9.59 3.57
N ILE A 147 -5.71 9.49 3.23
CA ILE A 147 -4.74 10.60 3.31
C ILE A 147 -4.73 11.32 1.97
N SER A 148 -5.27 12.53 1.94
CA SER A 148 -5.26 13.40 0.77
C SER A 148 -4.37 14.62 1.06
N VAL A 149 -3.28 14.77 0.30
CA VAL A 149 -2.31 15.85 0.48
C VAL A 149 -2.19 16.68 -0.79
N ARG A 150 -2.07 17.98 -0.64
CA ARG A 150 -1.81 18.89 -1.74
C ARG A 150 -0.31 19.12 -1.88
N LEU A 151 0.23 18.93 -3.09
CA LEU A 151 1.65 19.12 -3.37
C LEU A 151 1.86 20.39 -4.19
N PRO A 152 2.83 21.24 -3.81
CA PRO A 152 3.18 22.41 -4.61
C PRO A 152 3.55 22.02 -6.04
N TYR A 153 3.03 22.73 -7.02
CA TYR A 153 3.31 22.54 -8.45
C TYR A 153 2.84 21.21 -9.04
N TYR A 154 2.15 20.34 -8.29
CA TYR A 154 1.66 19.06 -8.83
C TYR A 154 0.60 19.28 -9.92
N GLU A 155 -0.19 20.35 -9.82
CA GLU A 155 -1.13 20.78 -10.85
C GLU A 155 -0.47 21.09 -12.21
N LYS A 156 0.82 21.39 -12.24
CA LYS A 156 1.57 21.60 -13.51
C LYS A 156 1.85 20.28 -14.24
N ILE A 157 1.96 19.17 -13.47
CA ILE A 157 2.19 17.82 -14.00
C ILE A 157 0.86 17.15 -14.29
N MET A 158 -0.10 17.31 -13.39
CA MET A 158 -1.43 16.70 -13.43
C MET A 158 -2.50 17.79 -13.24
N PRO A 159 -2.85 18.55 -14.28
CA PRO A 159 -3.75 19.72 -14.15
C PRO A 159 -5.12 19.39 -13.55
N ARG A 160 -5.65 18.19 -13.84
CA ARG A 160 -6.95 17.74 -13.32
C ARG A 160 -6.96 17.43 -11.82
N SER A 161 -5.80 17.37 -11.20
CA SER A 161 -5.67 17.06 -9.76
C SER A 161 -5.85 18.28 -8.87
N GLU A 162 -5.82 19.50 -9.45
CA GLU A 162 -5.84 20.77 -8.69
C GLU A 162 -4.75 20.84 -7.60
N GLY A 163 -3.65 20.12 -7.80
CA GLY A 163 -2.55 19.99 -6.85
C GLY A 163 -2.68 18.85 -5.84
N TRP A 164 -3.81 18.16 -5.79
CA TRP A 164 -4.01 17.05 -4.88
C TRP A 164 -3.33 15.78 -5.38
N TRP A 165 -2.46 15.21 -4.53
CA TRP A 165 -1.88 13.90 -4.76
C TRP A 165 -2.96 12.82 -4.64
N PRO A 166 -2.90 11.73 -5.42
CA PRO A 166 -3.83 10.60 -5.24
C PRO A 166 -3.90 10.17 -3.79
N THR A 167 -5.12 10.01 -3.29
CA THR A 167 -5.36 9.61 -1.89
C THR A 167 -4.71 8.26 -1.61
N PHE A 168 -4.13 8.10 -0.43
CA PHE A 168 -3.38 6.92 -0.01
C PHE A 168 -3.61 6.62 1.47
N ASN A 169 -2.99 5.54 1.99
CA ASN A 169 -3.09 5.07 3.37
C ASN A 169 -1.72 4.81 4.00
N VAL A 170 -1.70 4.29 5.24
CA VAL A 170 -0.45 3.96 5.95
C VAL A 170 0.31 2.83 5.25
N ALA A 171 -0.40 1.80 4.75
CA ALA A 171 0.22 0.68 4.02
C ALA A 171 0.94 1.16 2.75
N ASP A 172 0.35 2.09 1.99
CA ASP A 172 0.97 2.67 0.80
C ASP A 172 2.22 3.49 1.16
N SER A 173 2.17 4.25 2.25
CA SER A 173 3.34 4.98 2.78
C SER A 173 4.48 4.01 3.10
N CYS A 174 4.17 2.86 3.70
CA CYS A 174 5.14 1.81 3.98
C CYS A 174 5.76 1.25 2.69
N ILE A 175 4.96 1.01 1.64
CA ILE A 175 5.45 0.53 0.34
C ILE A 175 6.38 1.56 -0.29
N CYS A 176 6.01 2.83 -0.30
CA CYS A 176 6.84 3.90 -0.87
C CYS A 176 8.18 4.05 -0.14
N ILE A 177 8.17 4.05 1.18
CA ILE A 177 9.40 4.12 2.00
C ILE A 177 10.26 2.87 1.76
N ALA A 178 9.64 1.69 1.68
CA ALA A 178 10.34 0.44 1.41
C ALA A 178 11.06 0.46 0.06
N ALA A 179 10.43 1.00 -0.98
CA ALA A 179 11.04 1.12 -2.31
C ALA A 179 12.33 1.96 -2.26
N VAL A 180 12.31 3.08 -1.57
CA VAL A 180 13.48 3.94 -1.37
C VAL A 180 14.57 3.21 -0.58
N LEU A 181 14.20 2.52 0.49
CA LEU A 181 15.15 1.78 1.32
C LEU A 181 15.76 0.57 0.59
N LEU A 182 15.00 -0.12 -0.26
CA LEU A 182 15.52 -1.19 -1.12
C LEU A 182 16.55 -0.66 -2.10
N PHE A 183 16.25 0.47 -2.75
CA PHE A 183 17.19 1.10 -3.67
C PHE A 183 18.50 1.48 -2.97
N ILE A 184 18.44 2.18 -1.84
CA ILE A 184 19.64 2.59 -1.09
C ILE A 184 20.37 1.37 -0.52
N GLY A 185 19.63 0.39 0.02
CA GLY A 185 20.19 -0.84 0.59
C GLY A 185 20.93 -1.66 -0.45
N GLY A 186 20.34 -1.81 -1.65
CA GLY A 186 20.95 -2.52 -2.77
C GLY A 186 22.27 -1.87 -3.23
N LEU A 187 22.30 -0.53 -3.35
CA LEU A 187 23.53 0.19 -3.67
C LEU A 187 24.62 -0.04 -2.62
N LYS A 188 24.29 -0.08 -1.33
CA LYS A 188 25.26 -0.33 -0.27
C LYS A 188 25.76 -1.75 -0.26
N GLU A 189 24.91 -2.74 -0.55
CA GLU A 189 25.29 -4.15 -0.69
C GLU A 189 26.26 -4.34 -1.87
N GLU A 190 25.99 -3.72 -3.00
CA GLU A 190 26.88 -3.77 -4.17
C GLU A 190 28.26 -3.14 -3.88
N GLN A 191 28.27 -1.98 -3.22
CA GLN A 191 29.52 -1.33 -2.81
C GLN A 191 30.32 -2.16 -1.81
N ALA A 192 29.65 -2.83 -0.88
CA ALA A 192 30.32 -3.72 0.08
C ALA A 192 30.98 -4.92 -0.62
N LYS A 193 30.32 -5.53 -1.60
CA LYS A 193 30.86 -6.64 -2.40
C LYS A 193 32.08 -6.22 -3.22
N LYS A 194 32.08 -5.02 -3.79
CA LYS A 194 33.23 -4.47 -4.56
C LYS A 194 34.46 -4.16 -3.69
N LYS A 195 34.28 -3.93 -2.39
CA LYS A 195 35.38 -3.60 -1.45
C LYS A 195 36.11 -4.83 -0.90
N VAL A 196 35.61 -6.06 -1.13
CA VAL A 196 36.30 -7.30 -0.76
C VAL A 196 37.05 -7.82 -1.99
N PRO A 197 38.38 -7.53 -2.14
CA PRO A 197 39.18 -8.04 -3.24
C PRO A 197 39.37 -9.54 -3.03
N GLY A 198 38.88 -10.40 -3.93
CA GLY A 198 39.22 -11.81 -3.93
C GLY A 198 38.09 -12.82 -4.09
N SER A 199 36.88 -12.43 -4.55
CA SER A 199 35.77 -13.40 -4.75
C SER A 199 35.26 -13.51 -6.20
N SER A 200 36.10 -13.21 -7.17
CA SER A 200 35.70 -13.41 -8.58
C SER A 200 36.87 -13.75 -9.46
N ALA A 201 37.46 -14.93 -9.27
CA ALA A 201 38.19 -15.70 -10.29
C ALA A 201 38.58 -17.01 -9.63
N ASP A 202 37.77 -18.04 -9.81
CA ASP A 202 38.15 -19.45 -9.95
C ASP A 202 36.89 -20.29 -9.66
N ALA A 203 36.08 -20.54 -10.68
CA ALA A 203 35.41 -21.78 -11.01
C ALA A 203 34.53 -21.59 -12.26
#